data_5c8b97e0c20595af9d9f9b040be1b56f
#
_entry.id   5c8b97e0c20595af9d9f9b040be1b56f
#
_cell.length_a   1.000
_cell.length_b   1.000
_cell.length_c   1.000
_cell.angle_alpha   90.00
_cell.angle_beta   90.00
_cell.angle_gamma   90.00
#
_symmetry.space_group_name_H-M   'P 1'
#
loop_
_entity.id
_entity.type
_entity.pdbx_description
1 polymer ?
#
loop_
_entity_poly.entity_id
_entity_poly.type
_entity_poly.pdbx_seq_one_letter_code
_entity_poly.pdbx_strand_id
1 'polypeptide(L)'
;LWDKHDVASRMLSGGMKRRLMIARALVHQPRLLILDEPTAGVDIELRRSMWSFLTELNEQGVTIILTTHYLEEAEQLCRNIAIIDQGRIVENTSMRDLLLKLQSETFLLDLKSPQLLAPSLSGYRTELLDPQTLEVQVDKAQGVNELFRQLAAQQIEVLSLRNKTNRLEELFVSLVEKNLSKVQPS
;
A
#
# COMPACT_ATOMS: atom_id res chain seq x y z
N LEU A 1 4.04 2.64 27.47
CA LEU A 1 3.16 3.63 28.15
C LEU A 1 3.24 3.56 29.66
N TRP A 2 3.65 2.42 30.23
CA TRP A 2 3.70 2.24 31.69
C TRP A 2 4.59 3.27 32.37
N ASP A 3 5.72 3.66 31.75
CA ASP A 3 6.64 4.69 32.25
C ASP A 3 6.01 6.07 32.41
N LYS A 4 4.79 6.26 31.90
CA LYS A 4 4.02 7.50 31.92
C LYS A 4 2.69 7.39 32.65
N HIS A 5 2.50 6.33 33.48
CA HIS A 5 1.24 6.06 34.14
C HIS A 5 0.78 7.18 35.08
N ASP A 6 1.73 7.93 35.68
CA ASP A 6 1.46 9.08 36.56
C ASP A 6 1.35 10.43 35.81
N VAL A 7 1.54 10.42 34.48
CA VAL A 7 1.48 11.64 33.67
C VAL A 7 0.06 11.90 33.20
N ALA A 8 -0.43 13.14 33.39
CA ALA A 8 -1.75 13.52 32.91
C ALA A 8 -1.87 13.29 31.39
N SER A 9 -2.97 12.69 30.93
CA SER A 9 -3.17 12.30 29.52
C SER A 9 -3.00 13.48 28.54
N ARG A 10 -3.27 14.72 28.95
CA ARG A 10 -3.04 15.94 28.16
C ARG A 10 -1.57 16.17 27.82
N MET A 11 -0.63 15.66 28.64
CA MET A 11 0.83 15.80 28.46
C MET A 11 1.44 14.72 27.55
N LEU A 12 0.65 13.71 27.16
CA LEU A 12 1.09 12.66 26.26
C LEU A 12 1.22 13.18 24.83
N SER A 13 2.21 12.67 24.09
CA SER A 13 2.34 12.92 22.65
C SER A 13 1.12 12.36 21.89
N GLY A 14 0.91 12.80 20.64
CA GLY A 14 -0.18 12.30 19.78
C GLY A 14 -0.18 10.78 19.66
N GLY A 15 0.98 10.19 19.34
CA GLY A 15 1.14 8.75 19.24
C GLY A 15 0.92 8.01 20.57
N MET A 16 1.33 8.59 21.70
CA MET A 16 1.05 8.01 23.03
C MET A 16 -0.44 8.05 23.37
N LYS A 17 -1.14 9.14 23.03
CA LYS A 17 -2.61 9.24 23.17
C LYS A 17 -3.30 8.18 22.32
N ARG A 18 -2.86 7.98 21.08
CA ARG A 18 -3.44 6.97 20.20
C ARG A 18 -3.30 5.56 20.78
N ARG A 19 -2.10 5.19 21.25
CA ARG A 19 -1.88 3.90 21.95
C ARG A 19 -2.73 3.76 23.20
N LEU A 20 -2.89 4.83 23.97
CA LEU A 20 -3.74 4.83 25.17
C LEU A 20 -5.22 4.59 24.82
N MET A 21 -5.71 5.18 23.72
CA MET A 21 -7.09 4.95 23.25
C MET A 21 -7.32 3.50 22.84
N ILE A 22 -6.37 2.89 22.12
CA ILE A 22 -6.46 1.47 21.75
C ILE A 22 -6.40 0.59 23.01
N ALA A 23 -5.46 0.84 23.92
CA ALA A 23 -5.37 0.11 25.18
C ALA A 23 -6.67 0.22 26.00
N ARG A 24 -7.29 1.39 26.06
CA ARG A 24 -8.58 1.59 26.71
C ARG A 24 -9.70 0.76 26.05
N ALA A 25 -9.73 0.69 24.72
CA ALA A 25 -10.70 -0.12 23.99
C ALA A 25 -10.51 -1.63 24.22
N LEU A 26 -9.34 -2.07 24.64
CA LEU A 26 -9.02 -3.47 24.90
C LEU A 26 -9.26 -3.92 26.35
N VAL A 27 -9.50 -3.02 27.30
CA VAL A 27 -9.64 -3.34 28.74
C VAL A 27 -10.72 -4.40 28.99
N HIS A 28 -11.81 -4.37 28.21
CA HIS A 28 -12.94 -5.32 28.37
C HIS A 28 -12.83 -6.56 27.45
N GLN A 29 -11.67 -6.81 26.84
CA GLN A 29 -11.39 -7.96 25.97
C GLN A 29 -12.43 -8.15 24.86
N PRO A 30 -12.62 -7.16 23.97
CA PRO A 30 -13.64 -7.22 22.94
C PRO A 30 -13.33 -8.29 21.90
N ARG A 31 -14.37 -8.93 21.36
CA ARG A 31 -14.25 -9.80 20.19
C ARG A 31 -14.14 -9.04 18.86
N LEU A 32 -14.62 -7.79 18.85
CA LEU A 32 -14.61 -6.88 17.71
C LEU A 32 -14.01 -5.55 18.13
N LEU A 33 -12.99 -5.09 17.43
CA LEU A 33 -12.35 -3.80 17.61
C LEU A 33 -12.56 -2.97 16.34
N ILE A 34 -13.10 -1.77 16.48
CA ILE A 34 -13.29 -0.82 15.36
C ILE A 34 -12.34 0.35 15.59
N LEU A 35 -11.47 0.60 14.62
CA LEU A 35 -10.45 1.63 14.67
C LEU A 35 -10.63 2.61 13.51
N ASP A 36 -10.75 3.88 13.84
CA ASP A 36 -10.81 4.94 12.85
C ASP A 36 -9.46 5.62 12.74
N GLU A 37 -8.81 5.47 11.56
CA GLU A 37 -7.49 6.03 11.25
C GLU A 37 -6.43 5.73 12.33
N PRO A 38 -6.18 4.46 12.69
CA PRO A 38 -5.42 4.11 13.91
C PRO A 38 -3.99 4.66 13.92
N THR A 39 -3.36 4.86 12.75
CA THR A 39 -1.98 5.33 12.64
C THR A 39 -1.84 6.72 12.03
N ALA A 40 -2.93 7.48 11.89
CA ALA A 40 -2.87 8.83 11.34
C ALA A 40 -2.02 9.76 12.21
N GLY A 41 -1.08 10.48 11.58
CA GLY A 41 -0.19 11.43 12.26
C GLY A 41 0.86 10.80 13.18
N VAL A 42 1.12 9.50 13.01
CA VAL A 42 2.14 8.74 13.76
C VAL A 42 3.40 8.59 12.92
N ASP A 43 4.57 8.66 13.54
CA ASP A 43 5.85 8.40 12.87
C ASP A 43 5.99 6.95 12.40
N ILE A 44 6.93 6.69 11.51
CA ILE A 44 7.09 5.38 10.82
C ILE A 44 7.37 4.25 11.81
N GLU A 45 8.21 4.46 12.83
CA GLU A 45 8.58 3.40 13.79
C GLU A 45 7.38 3.02 14.65
N LEU A 46 6.67 4.03 15.15
CA LEU A 46 5.47 3.82 15.95
C LEU A 46 4.35 3.17 15.12
N ARG A 47 4.19 3.57 13.85
CA ARG A 47 3.23 2.95 12.93
C ARG A 47 3.50 1.46 12.77
N ARG A 48 4.74 1.06 12.48
CA ARG A 48 5.14 -0.35 12.37
C ARG A 48 4.89 -1.13 13.65
N SER A 49 5.23 -0.55 14.81
CA SER A 49 4.94 -1.16 16.10
C SER A 49 3.45 -1.37 16.35
N MET A 50 2.61 -0.40 15.93
CA MET A 50 1.15 -0.53 16.01
C MET A 50 0.61 -1.61 15.06
N TRP A 51 1.14 -1.72 13.86
CA TRP A 51 0.75 -2.78 12.91
C TRP A 51 1.06 -4.16 13.46
N SER A 52 2.28 -4.38 14.00
CA SER A 52 2.64 -5.65 14.65
C SER A 52 1.67 -5.98 15.77
N PHE A 53 1.36 -5.01 16.62
CA PHE A 53 0.42 -5.20 17.74
C PHE A 53 -1.00 -5.54 17.27
N LEU A 54 -1.51 -4.88 16.22
CA LEU A 54 -2.84 -5.20 15.65
C LEU A 54 -2.87 -6.57 15.01
N THR A 55 -1.78 -6.98 14.36
CA THR A 55 -1.64 -8.34 13.81
C THR A 55 -1.69 -9.40 14.92
N GLU A 56 -0.92 -9.21 16.00
CA GLU A 56 -0.95 -10.12 17.17
C GLU A 56 -2.34 -10.24 17.78
N LEU A 57 -3.06 -9.12 17.94
CA LEU A 57 -4.44 -9.13 18.44
C LEU A 57 -5.39 -9.91 17.52
N ASN A 58 -5.23 -9.77 16.21
CA ASN A 58 -6.04 -10.49 15.24
C ASN A 58 -5.73 -12.01 15.29
N GLU A 59 -4.46 -12.41 15.43
CA GLU A 59 -4.03 -13.80 15.60
C GLU A 59 -4.58 -14.42 16.90
N GLN A 60 -4.76 -13.61 17.95
CA GLN A 60 -5.42 -14.01 19.20
C GLN A 60 -6.95 -14.12 19.08
N GLY A 61 -7.51 -13.87 17.90
CA GLY A 61 -8.93 -14.05 17.60
C GLY A 61 -9.79 -12.78 17.71
N VAL A 62 -9.20 -11.61 17.91
CA VAL A 62 -9.94 -10.33 17.87
C VAL A 62 -10.22 -9.97 16.41
N THR A 63 -11.48 -9.80 16.05
CA THR A 63 -11.85 -9.25 14.74
C THR A 63 -11.57 -7.75 14.73
N ILE A 64 -10.84 -7.26 13.73
CA ILE A 64 -10.49 -5.84 13.61
C ILE A 64 -11.10 -5.29 12.33
N ILE A 65 -11.85 -4.19 12.46
CA ILE A 65 -12.28 -3.34 11.36
C ILE A 65 -11.54 -2.01 11.53
N LEU A 66 -10.84 -1.57 10.51
CA LEU A 66 -10.17 -0.29 10.52
C LEU A 66 -10.56 0.55 9.30
N THR A 67 -10.63 1.86 9.47
CA THR A 67 -10.65 2.81 8.36
C THR A 67 -9.26 3.38 8.20
N THR A 68 -8.83 3.60 6.98
CA THR A 68 -7.55 4.25 6.69
C THR A 68 -7.55 4.86 5.29
N HIS A 69 -6.81 5.92 5.13
CA HIS A 69 -6.45 6.46 3.82
C HIS A 69 -5.01 6.07 3.42
N TYR A 70 -4.29 5.37 4.30
CA TYR A 70 -2.97 4.82 4.00
C TYR A 70 -3.12 3.43 3.37
N LEU A 71 -2.96 3.35 2.06
CA LEU A 71 -3.14 2.09 1.31
C LEU A 71 -2.14 1.02 1.72
N GLU A 72 -0.91 1.43 2.12
CA GLU A 72 0.09 0.52 2.68
C GLU A 72 -0.41 -0.16 3.97
N GLU A 73 -1.09 0.58 4.85
CA GLU A 73 -1.70 0.03 6.08
C GLU A 73 -2.77 -1.01 5.75
N ALA A 74 -3.63 -0.70 4.79
CA ALA A 74 -4.67 -1.63 4.34
C ALA A 74 -4.05 -2.91 3.76
N GLU A 75 -3.01 -2.79 2.92
CA GLU A 75 -2.32 -3.93 2.31
C GLU A 75 -1.63 -4.83 3.35
N GLN A 76 -1.03 -4.23 4.38
CA GLN A 76 -0.32 -4.97 5.42
C GLN A 76 -1.24 -5.66 6.43
N LEU A 77 -2.36 -5.03 6.79
CA LEU A 77 -3.20 -5.49 7.89
C LEU A 77 -4.47 -6.21 7.44
N CYS A 78 -5.00 -5.90 6.26
CA CYS A 78 -6.35 -6.30 5.89
C CYS A 78 -6.36 -7.49 4.93
N ARG A 79 -7.10 -8.56 5.29
CA ARG A 79 -7.42 -9.66 4.38
C ARG A 79 -8.56 -9.33 3.42
N ASN A 80 -9.51 -8.53 3.89
CA ASN A 80 -10.66 -8.04 3.12
C ASN A 80 -10.66 -6.52 3.14
N ILE A 81 -11.12 -5.92 2.06
CA ILE A 81 -11.16 -4.48 1.87
C ILE A 81 -12.49 -4.04 1.27
N ALA A 82 -13.01 -2.93 1.77
CA ALA A 82 -14.12 -2.22 1.15
C ALA A 82 -13.64 -0.80 0.78
N ILE A 83 -13.80 -0.42 -0.48
CA ILE A 83 -13.49 0.92 -0.96
C ILE A 83 -14.78 1.73 -0.96
N ILE A 84 -14.75 2.89 -0.32
CA ILE A 84 -15.89 3.80 -0.21
C ILE A 84 -15.58 5.06 -1.03
N ASP A 85 -16.48 5.41 -1.93
CA ASP A 85 -16.44 6.65 -2.69
C ASP A 85 -17.83 7.29 -2.68
N GLN A 86 -17.89 8.60 -2.37
CA GLN A 86 -19.12 9.39 -2.26
C GLN A 86 -20.21 8.71 -1.43
N GLY A 87 -19.83 8.08 -0.31
CA GLY A 87 -20.75 7.40 0.62
C GLY A 87 -21.30 6.05 0.12
N ARG A 88 -20.74 5.50 -0.97
CA ARG A 88 -21.12 4.20 -1.53
C ARG A 88 -19.92 3.26 -1.52
N ILE A 89 -20.19 1.99 -1.25
CA ILE A 89 -19.18 0.95 -1.43
C ILE A 89 -19.04 0.68 -2.93
N VAL A 90 -17.88 1.02 -3.50
CA VAL A 90 -17.56 0.81 -4.92
C VAL A 90 -16.87 -0.52 -5.17
N GLU A 91 -16.22 -1.07 -4.14
CA GLU A 91 -15.59 -2.38 -4.16
C GLU A 91 -15.67 -3.01 -2.76
N ASN A 92 -15.91 -4.34 -2.70
CA ASN A 92 -15.90 -5.12 -1.47
C ASN A 92 -15.40 -6.54 -1.80
N THR A 93 -14.14 -6.81 -1.46
CA THR A 93 -13.49 -8.05 -1.91
C THR A 93 -12.31 -8.41 -0.99
N SER A 94 -11.67 -9.56 -1.22
CA SER A 94 -10.40 -9.86 -0.56
C SER A 94 -9.26 -8.98 -1.11
N MET A 95 -8.26 -8.69 -0.29
CA MET A 95 -7.06 -7.96 -0.72
C MET A 95 -6.40 -8.66 -1.91
N ARG A 96 -6.30 -9.98 -1.86
CA ARG A 96 -5.74 -10.79 -2.95
C ARG A 96 -6.50 -10.60 -4.27
N ASP A 97 -7.83 -10.70 -4.23
CA ASP A 97 -8.64 -10.58 -5.45
C ASP A 97 -8.63 -9.16 -5.99
N LEU A 98 -8.56 -8.16 -5.11
CA LEU A 98 -8.38 -6.78 -5.50
C LEU A 98 -7.06 -6.59 -6.26
N LEU A 99 -5.95 -7.05 -5.71
CA LEU A 99 -4.63 -6.95 -6.35
C LEU A 99 -4.53 -7.76 -7.65
N LEU A 100 -5.33 -8.83 -7.80
CA LEU A 100 -5.41 -9.58 -9.06
C LEU A 100 -6.09 -8.79 -10.20
N LYS A 101 -6.88 -7.76 -9.88
CA LYS A 101 -7.51 -6.89 -10.89
C LYS A 101 -6.53 -5.94 -11.58
N LEU A 102 -5.34 -5.72 -11.04
CA LEU A 102 -4.28 -4.99 -11.73
C LEU A 102 -3.90 -5.76 -13.01
N GLN A 103 -4.01 -5.10 -14.14
CA GLN A 103 -3.62 -5.67 -15.44
C GLN A 103 -2.14 -5.46 -15.74
N SER A 104 -1.56 -4.38 -15.23
CA SER A 104 -0.14 -4.03 -15.40
C SER A 104 0.42 -3.46 -14.10
N GLU A 105 1.74 -3.53 -13.97
CA GLU A 105 2.49 -2.94 -12.87
C GLU A 105 3.61 -2.06 -13.45
N THR A 106 3.88 -0.93 -12.81
CA THR A 106 4.97 -0.04 -13.22
C THR A 106 6.15 -0.22 -12.28
N PHE A 107 7.29 -0.59 -12.84
CA PHE A 107 8.53 -0.80 -12.10
C PHE A 107 9.54 0.30 -12.40
N LEU A 108 10.36 0.62 -11.40
CA LEU A 108 11.58 1.39 -11.54
C LEU A 108 12.76 0.44 -11.42
N LEU A 109 13.64 0.47 -12.44
CA LEU A 109 14.86 -0.31 -12.51
C LEU A 109 16.06 0.61 -12.35
N ASP A 110 16.91 0.34 -11.39
CA ASP A 110 18.20 1.03 -11.26
C ASP A 110 19.22 0.30 -12.12
N LEU A 111 19.81 1.01 -13.10
CA LEU A 111 20.74 0.47 -14.08
C LEU A 111 22.18 0.64 -13.61
N LYS A 112 23.02 -0.37 -13.85
CA LYS A 112 24.45 -0.34 -13.49
C LYS A 112 25.22 0.72 -14.28
N SER A 113 24.88 0.88 -15.55
CA SER A 113 25.54 1.82 -16.44
C SER A 113 24.54 2.85 -16.98
N PRO A 114 24.92 4.13 -17.07
CA PRO A 114 24.02 5.15 -17.57
C PRO A 114 23.64 4.91 -19.03
N GLN A 115 22.40 5.16 -19.36
CA GLN A 115 21.84 5.10 -20.71
C GLN A 115 21.56 6.51 -21.22
N LEU A 116 21.73 6.74 -22.51
CA LEU A 116 21.41 8.02 -23.15
C LEU A 116 19.95 8.07 -23.64
N LEU A 117 19.37 6.91 -23.93
CA LEU A 117 18.01 6.76 -24.43
C LEU A 117 17.35 5.56 -23.75
N ALA A 118 16.03 5.62 -23.60
CA ALA A 118 15.29 4.46 -23.11
C ALA A 118 15.44 3.26 -24.07
N PRO A 119 15.79 2.07 -23.58
CA PRO A 119 15.91 0.89 -24.41
C PRO A 119 14.56 0.52 -25.01
N SER A 120 14.53 0.15 -26.27
CA SER A 120 13.33 -0.39 -26.91
C SER A 120 13.18 -1.84 -26.55
N LEU A 121 12.12 -2.19 -25.81
CA LEU A 121 11.81 -3.53 -25.35
C LEU A 121 10.47 -3.97 -25.92
N SER A 122 10.46 -5.10 -26.63
CA SER A 122 9.24 -5.59 -27.31
C SER A 122 8.16 -5.95 -26.28
N GLY A 123 7.01 -5.30 -26.40
CA GLY A 123 5.87 -5.52 -25.52
C GLY A 123 5.89 -4.72 -24.21
N TYR A 124 6.93 -3.95 -23.94
CA TYR A 124 7.04 -3.11 -22.75
C TYR A 124 7.02 -1.62 -23.13
N ARG A 125 6.39 -0.81 -22.30
CA ARG A 125 6.54 0.64 -22.36
C ARG A 125 7.69 1.04 -21.44
N THR A 126 8.67 1.76 -21.98
CA THR A 126 9.86 2.16 -21.26
C THR A 126 10.03 3.68 -21.31
N GLU A 127 10.41 4.27 -20.20
CA GLU A 127 10.77 5.68 -20.07
C GLU A 127 12.02 5.82 -19.21
N LEU A 128 12.98 6.62 -19.66
CA LEU A 128 14.19 6.90 -18.89
C LEU A 128 13.93 8.17 -18.07
N LEU A 129 13.77 8.00 -16.75
CA LEU A 129 13.55 9.14 -15.84
C LEU A 129 14.83 9.95 -15.60
N ASP A 130 15.94 9.24 -15.54
CA ASP A 130 17.30 9.77 -15.50
C ASP A 130 18.26 8.74 -16.14
N PRO A 131 19.54 9.06 -16.36
CA PRO A 131 20.46 8.14 -17.05
C PRO A 131 20.59 6.74 -16.44
N GLN A 132 20.25 6.56 -15.17
CA GLN A 132 20.37 5.28 -14.47
C GLN A 132 19.04 4.73 -13.96
N THR A 133 17.92 5.45 -14.12
CA THR A 133 16.61 4.99 -13.66
C THR A 133 15.67 4.81 -14.84
N LEU A 134 15.36 3.55 -15.13
CA LEU A 134 14.43 3.14 -16.18
C LEU A 134 13.07 2.79 -15.58
N GLU A 135 12.03 3.48 -16.04
CA GLU A 135 10.64 3.11 -15.77
C GLU A 135 10.16 2.11 -16.81
N VAL A 136 9.52 1.03 -16.35
CA VAL A 136 8.97 -0.01 -17.23
C VAL A 136 7.58 -0.40 -16.78
N GLN A 137 6.62 -0.31 -17.69
CA GLN A 137 5.28 -0.86 -17.50
C GLN A 137 5.26 -2.32 -17.98
N VAL A 138 4.87 -3.23 -17.08
CA VAL A 138 4.85 -4.68 -17.31
C VAL A 138 3.42 -5.18 -17.20
N ASP A 139 2.90 -5.76 -18.27
CA ASP A 139 1.62 -6.46 -18.24
C ASP A 139 1.77 -7.82 -17.53
N LYS A 140 0.81 -8.19 -16.70
CA LYS A 140 0.84 -9.47 -15.96
C LYS A 140 1.00 -10.70 -16.86
N ALA A 141 0.49 -10.62 -18.08
CA ALA A 141 0.60 -11.71 -19.05
C ALA A 141 2.04 -11.94 -19.52
N GLN A 142 2.89 -10.91 -19.53
CA GLN A 142 4.27 -10.98 -20.00
C GLN A 142 5.25 -11.33 -18.87
N GLY A 143 5.01 -10.78 -17.68
CA GLY A 143 5.89 -10.96 -16.52
C GLY A 143 7.27 -10.33 -16.69
N VAL A 144 8.06 -10.38 -15.60
CA VAL A 144 9.38 -9.73 -15.53
C VAL A 144 10.53 -10.56 -16.15
N ASN A 145 10.36 -11.87 -16.33
CA ASN A 145 11.44 -12.73 -16.83
C ASN A 145 11.85 -12.37 -18.26
N GLU A 146 10.90 -12.09 -19.13
CA GLU A 146 11.15 -11.67 -20.51
C GLU A 146 11.78 -10.27 -20.56
N LEU A 147 11.35 -9.35 -19.67
CA LEU A 147 11.95 -8.04 -19.50
C LEU A 147 13.47 -8.16 -19.24
N PHE A 148 13.86 -8.95 -18.23
CA PHE A 148 15.28 -9.13 -17.91
C PHE A 148 16.06 -9.79 -19.05
N ARG A 149 15.45 -10.72 -19.80
CA ARG A 149 16.10 -11.34 -20.97
C ARG A 149 16.40 -10.33 -22.06
N GLN A 150 15.44 -9.44 -22.37
CA GLN A 150 15.63 -8.40 -23.39
C GLN A 150 16.64 -7.34 -22.96
N LEU A 151 16.66 -6.94 -21.67
CA LEU A 151 17.68 -6.05 -21.13
C LEU A 151 19.09 -6.67 -21.23
N ALA A 152 19.24 -7.92 -20.85
CA ALA A 152 20.51 -8.65 -20.95
C ALA A 152 20.99 -8.79 -22.39
N ALA A 153 20.09 -9.00 -23.35
CA ALA A 153 20.43 -9.05 -24.78
C ALA A 153 20.98 -7.72 -25.31
N GLN A 154 20.59 -6.59 -24.69
CA GLN A 154 21.11 -5.26 -24.99
C GLN A 154 22.29 -4.86 -24.08
N GLN A 155 22.85 -5.83 -23.31
CA GLN A 155 23.95 -5.60 -22.36
C GLN A 155 23.63 -4.58 -21.25
N ILE A 156 22.35 -4.44 -20.90
CA ILE A 156 21.88 -3.56 -19.82
C ILE A 156 21.75 -4.39 -18.55
N GLU A 157 22.60 -4.10 -17.56
CA GLU A 157 22.57 -4.73 -16.25
C GLU A 157 21.69 -3.93 -15.28
N VAL A 158 20.80 -4.64 -14.57
CA VAL A 158 19.89 -4.05 -13.56
C VAL A 158 20.43 -4.37 -12.17
N LEU A 159 20.57 -3.35 -11.33
CA LEU A 159 21.01 -3.46 -9.94
C LEU A 159 19.86 -3.71 -8.99
N SER A 160 18.74 -3.04 -9.21
CA SER A 160 17.54 -3.21 -8.41
C SER A 160 16.27 -3.05 -9.24
N LEU A 161 15.18 -3.64 -8.76
CA LEU A 161 13.83 -3.46 -9.29
C LEU A 161 12.89 -3.17 -8.12
N ARG A 162 12.09 -2.12 -8.23
CA ARG A 162 11.07 -1.76 -7.26
C ARG A 162 9.81 -1.28 -7.95
N ASN A 163 8.66 -1.44 -7.31
CA ASN A 163 7.42 -0.86 -7.82
C ASN A 163 7.51 0.69 -7.75
N LYS A 164 7.00 1.38 -8.77
CA LYS A 164 6.94 2.85 -8.81
C LYS A 164 5.97 3.39 -7.77
N THR A 165 4.82 2.78 -7.69
CA THR A 165 3.71 3.15 -6.79
C THR A 165 3.22 1.93 -6.01
N ASN A 166 2.53 2.19 -4.90
CA ASN A 166 1.81 1.13 -4.22
C ASN A 166 0.70 0.59 -5.15
N ARG A 167 0.64 -0.73 -5.29
CA ARG A 167 -0.34 -1.43 -6.16
C ARG A 167 -1.78 -1.03 -5.88
N LEU A 168 -2.12 -0.83 -4.60
CA LEU A 168 -3.45 -0.38 -4.21
C LEU A 168 -3.74 1.05 -4.64
N GLU A 169 -2.72 1.93 -4.69
CA GLU A 169 -2.89 3.31 -5.13
C GLU A 169 -3.28 3.37 -6.61
N GLU A 170 -2.61 2.61 -7.47
CA GLU A 170 -2.98 2.48 -8.88
C GLU A 170 -4.42 1.97 -9.06
N LEU A 171 -4.80 0.95 -8.29
CA LEU A 171 -6.16 0.41 -8.32
C LEU A 171 -7.18 1.41 -7.81
N PHE A 172 -6.90 2.08 -6.69
CA PHE A 172 -7.80 3.05 -6.10
C PHE A 172 -8.11 4.17 -7.09
N VAL A 173 -7.08 4.76 -7.70
CA VAL A 173 -7.25 5.81 -8.72
C VAL A 173 -8.10 5.29 -9.87
N SER A 174 -7.80 4.09 -10.41
CA SER A 174 -8.54 3.52 -11.53
C SER A 174 -10.03 3.22 -11.21
N LEU A 175 -10.32 2.80 -9.98
CA LEU A 175 -11.69 2.52 -9.53
C LEU A 175 -12.50 3.80 -9.34
N VAL A 176 -11.90 4.83 -8.75
CA VAL A 176 -12.53 6.14 -8.56
C VAL A 176 -12.80 6.82 -9.91
N GLU A 177 -11.84 6.81 -10.83
CA GLU A 177 -12.02 7.36 -12.18
C GLU A 177 -13.14 6.65 -12.97
N LYS A 178 -13.19 5.31 -12.91
CA LYS A 178 -14.28 4.53 -13.52
C LYS A 178 -15.64 4.84 -12.89
N ASN A 179 -15.69 5.15 -11.62
CA ASN A 179 -16.92 5.53 -10.94
C ASN A 179 -17.38 6.93 -11.35
N LEU A 180 -16.46 7.89 -11.46
CA LEU A 180 -16.72 9.25 -11.94
C LEU A 180 -17.26 9.25 -13.38
N SER A 181 -16.73 8.41 -14.26
CA SER A 181 -17.18 8.30 -15.66
C SER A 181 -18.59 7.67 -15.78
N LYS A 182 -19.06 6.93 -14.79
CA LYS A 182 -20.42 6.36 -14.73
C LYS A 182 -21.46 7.31 -14.16
N VAL A 183 -21.03 8.35 -13.44
CA VAL A 183 -21.91 9.32 -12.73
C VAL A 183 -22.21 10.56 -13.58
N GLN A 184 -21.54 10.79 -14.71
CA GLN A 184 -21.92 11.83 -15.67
C GLN A 184 -23.02 11.29 -16.60
N PRO A 185 -24.32 11.62 -16.40
CA PRO A 185 -25.34 11.41 -17.41
C PRO A 185 -25.14 12.44 -18.52
N SER A 186 -25.25 11.97 -19.73
CA SER A 186 -25.34 12.76 -20.97
C SER A 186 -26.46 13.80 -20.88
#